data_833265e8ab7458d00b2e87684a45167f
#
_entry.id   833265e8ab7458d00b2e87684a45167f
#
_cell.length_a   1.000
_cell.length_b   1.000
_cell.length_c   1.000
_cell.angle_alpha   90.00
_cell.angle_beta   90.00
_cell.angle_gamma   90.00
#
_symmetry.space_group_name_H-M   'P 1'
#
loop_
_entity.id
_entity.type
_entity.pdbx_description
1 polymer ?
#
loop_
_entity_poly.entity_id
_entity_poly.type
_entity_poly.pdbx_seq_one_letter_code
_entity_poly.pdbx_strand_id
1 'polypeptide(L)'
;MNITSFNPLIVTRNAQAAIALFEAMGFERRHGITVTSNGKDITSIRLKDSGGFYVDVAQVDGIQPDLTLIRMNVDDFDEAYAWLIERGFKNARGEDTSVDTRTNRSAMMIAPSGFAFDLCQHIKDNE
;
A
#
# COMPACT_ATOMS: atom_id res chain seq x y z
N MET A 1 -0.21 10.79 15.44
CA MET A 1 -0.68 10.29 14.13
C MET A 1 -1.83 9.32 14.32
N ASN A 2 -2.80 9.39 13.45
CA ASN A 2 -3.94 8.47 13.48
C ASN A 2 -3.90 7.55 12.28
N ILE A 3 -4.23 6.29 12.49
CA ILE A 3 -4.38 5.33 11.41
C ILE A 3 -5.77 5.51 10.82
N THR A 4 -5.85 5.76 9.52
CA THR A 4 -7.11 5.99 8.81
C THR A 4 -7.60 4.77 8.04
N SER A 5 -6.71 3.85 7.67
CA SER A 5 -7.07 2.52 7.19
C SER A 5 -5.91 1.55 7.43
N PHE A 6 -6.26 0.26 7.51
CA PHE A 6 -5.30 -0.78 7.87
C PHE A 6 -5.81 -2.10 7.29
N ASN A 7 -5.13 -2.60 6.25
CA ASN A 7 -5.62 -3.77 5.53
C ASN A 7 -4.50 -4.47 4.77
N PRO A 8 -4.71 -5.74 4.40
CA PRO A 8 -3.74 -6.46 3.57
C PRO A 8 -3.56 -5.79 2.21
N LEU A 9 -2.32 -5.77 1.74
CA LEU A 9 -1.96 -5.42 0.37
C LEU A 9 -1.27 -6.62 -0.26
N ILE A 10 -1.82 -7.12 -1.36
CA ILE A 10 -1.23 -8.20 -2.14
C ILE A 10 -0.50 -7.56 -3.32
N VAL A 11 0.81 -7.78 -3.40
CA VAL A 11 1.63 -7.31 -4.53
C VAL A 11 1.94 -8.51 -5.40
N THR A 12 1.48 -8.48 -6.63
CA THR A 12 1.53 -9.65 -7.52
C THR A 12 1.74 -9.23 -8.98
N ARG A 13 2.35 -10.10 -9.75
CA ARG A 13 2.44 -9.92 -11.21
C ARG A 13 1.18 -10.34 -11.95
N ASN A 14 0.20 -10.91 -11.24
CA ASN A 14 -1.07 -11.33 -11.83
C ASN A 14 -2.24 -10.83 -10.97
N ALA A 15 -2.43 -9.51 -10.98
CA ALA A 15 -3.48 -8.86 -10.20
C ALA A 15 -4.87 -9.33 -10.61
N GLN A 16 -5.10 -9.61 -11.90
CA GLN A 16 -6.41 -10.07 -12.36
C GLN A 16 -6.84 -11.36 -11.69
N ALA A 17 -5.93 -12.32 -11.55
CA ALA A 17 -6.25 -13.58 -10.89
C ALA A 17 -6.57 -13.36 -9.40
N ALA A 18 -5.81 -12.52 -8.72
CA ALA A 18 -6.05 -12.20 -7.32
C ALA A 18 -7.39 -11.47 -7.14
N ILE A 19 -7.68 -10.49 -7.99
CA ILE A 19 -8.94 -9.74 -7.94
C ILE A 19 -10.12 -10.69 -8.19
N ALA A 20 -10.02 -11.56 -9.19
CA ALA A 20 -11.07 -12.54 -9.49
C ALA A 20 -11.35 -13.45 -8.30
N LEU A 21 -10.30 -13.88 -7.59
CA LEU A 21 -10.45 -14.69 -6.38
C LEU A 21 -11.24 -13.93 -5.31
N PHE A 22 -10.86 -12.69 -5.01
CA PHE A 22 -11.55 -11.90 -4.00
C PHE A 22 -12.98 -11.56 -4.41
N GLU A 23 -13.22 -11.28 -5.70
CA GLU A 23 -14.57 -11.06 -6.19
C GLU A 23 -15.45 -12.31 -6.01
N ALA A 24 -14.88 -13.50 -6.25
CA ALA A 24 -15.59 -14.76 -6.02
C ALA A 24 -15.93 -14.97 -4.54
N MET A 25 -15.16 -14.37 -3.63
CA MET A 25 -15.42 -14.41 -2.19
C MET A 25 -16.46 -13.38 -1.75
N GLY A 26 -16.89 -12.49 -2.62
CA GLY A 26 -17.87 -11.46 -2.31
C GLY A 26 -17.33 -10.05 -2.16
N PHE A 27 -16.06 -9.84 -2.48
CA PHE A 27 -15.49 -8.48 -2.48
C PHE A 27 -15.90 -7.75 -3.75
N GLU A 28 -16.10 -6.45 -3.63
CA GLU A 28 -16.43 -5.57 -4.76
C GLU A 28 -15.33 -4.53 -4.94
N ARG A 29 -15.00 -4.24 -6.19
CA ARG A 29 -14.04 -3.19 -6.51
C ARG A 29 -14.57 -1.84 -6.08
N ARG A 30 -13.71 -1.03 -5.46
CA ARG A 30 -14.06 0.34 -5.06
C ARG A 30 -13.40 1.36 -5.97
N HIS A 31 -12.10 1.55 -5.85
CA HIS A 31 -11.38 2.48 -6.71
C HIS A 31 -9.97 1.96 -6.95
N GLY A 32 -9.38 2.44 -8.04
CA GLY A 32 -8.00 2.14 -8.36
C GLY A 32 -7.14 3.38 -8.31
N ILE A 33 -5.88 3.20 -7.95
CA ILE A 33 -4.87 4.25 -7.97
C ILE A 33 -3.73 3.77 -8.84
N THR A 34 -3.32 4.57 -9.81
CA THR A 34 -2.13 4.31 -10.61
C THR A 34 -1.06 5.31 -10.21
N VAL A 35 0.11 4.81 -9.84
CA VAL A 35 1.27 5.63 -9.54
C VAL A 35 2.40 5.25 -10.48
N THR A 36 3.19 6.23 -10.89
CA THR A 36 4.39 6.00 -11.70
C THR A 36 5.60 5.99 -10.77
N SER A 37 6.32 4.88 -10.77
CA SER A 37 7.54 4.73 -9.99
C SER A 37 8.63 4.15 -10.88
N ASN A 38 9.78 4.83 -10.95
CA ASN A 38 10.91 4.44 -11.80
C ASN A 38 10.51 4.23 -13.28
N GLY A 39 9.64 5.10 -13.79
CA GLY A 39 9.17 5.02 -15.17
C GLY A 39 8.15 3.94 -15.45
N LYS A 40 7.66 3.26 -14.41
CA LYS A 40 6.64 2.21 -14.54
C LYS A 40 5.38 2.59 -13.78
N ASP A 41 4.24 2.28 -14.38
CA ASP A 41 2.95 2.48 -13.74
C ASP A 41 2.61 1.29 -12.85
N ILE A 42 2.25 1.56 -11.62
CA ILE A 42 1.78 0.58 -10.66
C ILE A 42 0.31 0.89 -10.37
N THR A 43 -0.57 -0.05 -10.70
CA THR A 43 -2.00 0.10 -10.44
C THR A 43 -2.38 -0.73 -9.22
N SER A 44 -3.03 -0.08 -8.26
CA SER A 44 -3.54 -0.70 -7.06
C SER A 44 -5.05 -0.58 -7.04
N ILE A 45 -5.73 -1.70 -6.83
CA ILE A 45 -7.19 -1.78 -6.77
C ILE A 45 -7.60 -2.10 -5.34
N ARG A 46 -8.52 -1.32 -4.79
CA ARG A 46 -9.13 -1.59 -3.49
C ARG A 46 -10.42 -2.37 -3.66
N LEU A 47 -10.58 -3.42 -2.86
CA LEU A 47 -11.80 -4.22 -2.81
C LEU A 47 -12.35 -4.21 -1.39
N LYS A 48 -13.68 -4.29 -1.28
CA LYS A 48 -14.36 -4.28 0.01
C LYS A 48 -15.48 -5.31 -0.01
N ASP A 49 -15.60 -6.10 1.05
CA ASP A 49 -16.71 -7.03 1.19
C ASP A 49 -17.89 -6.41 1.96
N SER A 50 -18.99 -7.14 2.06
CA SER A 50 -20.19 -6.68 2.75
C SER A 50 -20.01 -6.55 4.27
N GLY A 51 -18.99 -7.21 4.82
CA GLY A 51 -18.67 -7.10 6.25
C GLY A 51 -17.79 -5.89 6.59
N GLY A 52 -17.36 -5.15 5.58
CA GLY A 52 -16.54 -3.97 5.78
C GLY A 52 -15.04 -4.24 5.74
N PHE A 53 -14.61 -5.43 5.34
CA PHE A 53 -13.19 -5.76 5.23
C PHE A 53 -12.63 -5.30 3.88
N TYR A 54 -11.39 -4.84 3.91
CA TYR A 54 -10.69 -4.36 2.72
C TYR A 54 -9.51 -5.25 2.38
N VAL A 55 -9.24 -5.38 1.10
CA VAL A 55 -7.97 -5.87 0.58
C VAL A 55 -7.57 -5.02 -0.62
N ASP A 56 -6.30 -4.69 -0.71
CA ASP A 56 -5.74 -3.98 -1.86
C ASP A 56 -4.89 -4.94 -2.67
N VAL A 57 -4.96 -4.82 -4.00
CA VAL A 57 -4.17 -5.65 -4.91
C VAL A 57 -3.42 -4.73 -5.86
N ALA A 58 -2.09 -4.86 -5.89
CA ALA A 58 -1.23 -4.07 -6.76
C ALA A 58 -0.56 -4.97 -7.80
N GLN A 59 -0.64 -4.54 -9.06
CA GLN A 59 0.07 -5.19 -10.15
C GLN A 59 1.50 -4.67 -10.21
N VAL A 60 2.47 -5.55 -9.96
CA VAL A 60 3.88 -5.21 -10.08
C VAL A 60 4.56 -6.28 -10.92
N ASP A 61 4.99 -5.90 -12.13
CA ASP A 61 5.66 -6.81 -13.02
C ASP A 61 7.03 -7.20 -12.48
N GLY A 62 7.41 -8.43 -12.71
CA GLY A 62 8.73 -8.92 -12.31
C GLY A 62 8.84 -9.37 -10.86
N ILE A 63 7.78 -9.18 -10.05
CA ILE A 63 7.82 -9.66 -8.67
C ILE A 63 7.58 -11.17 -8.63
N GLN A 64 8.38 -11.87 -7.84
CA GLN A 64 8.24 -13.31 -7.66
C GLN A 64 9.04 -13.74 -6.43
N PRO A 65 8.40 -14.42 -5.44
CA PRO A 65 6.97 -14.70 -5.37
C PRO A 65 6.14 -13.45 -5.04
N ASP A 66 4.82 -13.61 -4.99
CA ASP A 66 3.93 -12.56 -4.53
C ASP A 66 4.31 -12.12 -3.12
N LEU A 67 4.10 -10.84 -2.84
CA LEU A 67 4.30 -10.27 -1.51
C LEU A 67 2.95 -9.94 -0.88
N THR A 68 2.86 -10.17 0.42
CA THR A 68 1.74 -9.69 1.21
C THR A 68 2.27 -8.68 2.22
N LEU A 69 1.76 -7.47 2.14
CA LEU A 69 2.12 -6.37 3.02
C LEU A 69 0.88 -5.94 3.79
N ILE A 70 1.11 -5.11 4.81
CA ILE A 70 0.01 -4.42 5.48
C ILE A 70 0.03 -2.98 4.98
N ARG A 71 -1.04 -2.54 4.31
CA ARG A 71 -1.18 -1.14 3.95
C ARG A 71 -1.75 -0.40 5.13
N MET A 72 -1.03 0.61 5.57
CA MET A 72 -1.42 1.45 6.70
C MET A 72 -1.47 2.90 6.23
N ASN A 73 -2.67 3.43 6.11
CA ASN A 73 -2.86 4.85 5.81
C ASN A 73 -2.90 5.62 7.12
N VAL A 74 -2.22 6.76 7.14
CA VAL A 74 -2.12 7.64 8.30
C VAL A 74 -2.46 9.07 7.91
N ASP A 75 -2.80 9.87 8.89
CA ASP A 75 -3.09 11.29 8.68
C ASP A 75 -1.84 12.18 8.66
N ASP A 76 -0.71 11.68 9.15
CA ASP A 76 0.56 12.41 9.18
C ASP A 76 1.70 11.46 8.86
N PHE A 77 2.12 11.47 7.59
CA PHE A 77 3.17 10.58 7.10
C PHE A 77 4.51 10.80 7.82
N ASP A 78 4.92 12.07 7.97
CA ASP A 78 6.24 12.36 8.54
C ASP A 78 6.32 11.93 10.00
N GLU A 79 5.26 12.13 10.77
CA GLU A 79 5.19 11.69 12.16
C GLU A 79 5.24 10.17 12.25
N ALA A 80 4.45 9.48 11.43
CA ALA A 80 4.42 8.01 11.41
C ALA A 80 5.77 7.44 10.98
N TYR A 81 6.38 8.03 9.96
CA TYR A 81 7.70 7.61 9.47
C TYR A 81 8.75 7.71 10.58
N ALA A 82 8.84 8.85 11.25
CA ALA A 82 9.80 9.04 12.34
C ALA A 82 9.53 8.06 13.49
N TRP A 83 8.28 7.82 13.82
CA TRP A 83 7.88 6.89 14.87
C TRP A 83 8.36 5.46 14.57
N LEU A 84 8.22 5.03 13.32
CA LEU A 84 8.68 3.71 12.88
C LEU A 84 10.21 3.61 12.88
N ILE A 85 10.91 4.63 12.39
CA ILE A 85 12.37 4.66 12.38
C ILE A 85 12.93 4.52 13.80
N GLU A 86 12.35 5.23 14.77
CA GLU A 86 12.77 5.11 16.17
C GLU A 86 12.65 3.69 16.72
N ARG A 87 11.77 2.89 16.16
CA ARG A 87 11.52 1.51 16.60
C ARG A 87 12.24 0.46 15.76
N GLY A 88 13.19 0.91 14.94
CA GLY A 88 14.07 0.02 14.21
C GLY A 88 13.57 -0.36 12.82
N PHE A 89 12.47 0.21 12.35
CA PHE A 89 12.05 0.01 10.97
C PHE A 89 13.03 0.67 10.02
N LYS A 90 13.12 0.12 8.82
CA LYS A 90 13.95 0.65 7.76
C LYS A 90 13.10 0.88 6.53
N ASN A 91 13.36 1.99 5.83
CA ASN A 91 12.76 2.24 4.53
C ASN A 91 13.45 1.34 3.49
N ALA A 92 12.68 0.55 2.77
CA ALA A 92 13.22 -0.40 1.78
C ALA A 92 14.00 0.28 0.65
N ARG A 93 13.74 1.56 0.37
CA ARG A 93 14.37 2.32 -0.70
C ARG A 93 15.52 3.21 -0.21
N GLY A 94 15.79 3.23 1.09
CA GLY A 94 16.81 4.08 1.68
C GLY A 94 16.22 5.20 2.52
N GLU A 95 17.05 5.82 3.36
CA GLU A 95 16.62 6.85 4.28
C GLU A 95 15.94 8.03 3.55
N ASP A 96 14.87 8.53 4.15
CA ASP A 96 14.14 9.73 3.75
C ASP A 96 13.65 9.71 2.30
N THR A 97 13.44 8.51 1.74
CA THR A 97 12.92 8.34 0.39
C THR A 97 11.45 7.94 0.44
N SER A 98 10.58 8.68 -0.23
CA SER A 98 9.18 8.32 -0.37
C SER A 98 8.76 8.36 -1.83
N VAL A 99 7.68 7.64 -2.16
CA VAL A 99 7.03 7.75 -3.47
C VAL A 99 5.90 8.76 -3.31
N ASP A 100 6.10 9.93 -3.87
CA ASP A 100 5.16 11.03 -3.76
C ASP A 100 4.45 11.23 -5.09
N THR A 101 3.13 11.28 -5.03
CA THR A 101 2.29 11.68 -6.14
C THR A 101 1.49 12.90 -5.70
N ARG A 102 0.66 13.44 -6.60
CA ARG A 102 -0.20 14.56 -6.24
C ARG A 102 -1.15 14.24 -5.09
N THR A 103 -1.59 12.99 -4.98
CA THR A 103 -2.63 12.58 -4.02
C THR A 103 -2.15 11.58 -2.98
N ASN A 104 -0.88 11.22 -2.99
CA ASN A 104 -0.41 10.14 -2.11
C ASN A 104 1.08 10.25 -1.83
N ARG A 105 1.46 9.96 -0.59
CA ARG A 105 2.84 9.69 -0.19
C ARG A 105 2.93 8.29 0.36
N SER A 106 3.95 7.55 -0.02
CA SER A 106 4.11 6.18 0.48
C SER A 106 5.57 5.78 0.64
N ALA A 107 5.81 4.85 1.55
CA ALA A 107 7.09 4.20 1.73
C ALA A 107 6.88 2.79 2.24
N MET A 108 7.67 1.85 1.73
CA MET A 108 7.68 0.49 2.25
C MET A 108 8.62 0.43 3.45
N MET A 109 8.05 0.19 4.63
CA MET A 109 8.79 0.19 5.90
C MET A 109 8.94 -1.23 6.40
N ILE A 110 10.17 -1.68 6.55
CA ILE A 110 10.49 -3.05 6.95
C ILE A 110 10.81 -3.08 8.44
N ALA A 111 10.05 -3.91 9.17
CA ALA A 111 10.26 -4.12 10.60
C ALA A 111 11.57 -4.86 10.88
N PRO A 112 12.14 -4.74 12.09
CA PRO A 112 13.32 -5.52 12.48
C PRO A 112 13.15 -7.02 12.31
N SER A 113 11.92 -7.52 12.50
CA SER A 113 11.59 -8.95 12.32
C SER A 113 11.33 -9.35 10.86
N GLY A 114 11.22 -8.40 9.94
CA GLY A 114 11.14 -8.67 8.50
C GLY A 114 9.79 -8.45 7.84
N PHE A 115 8.69 -8.31 8.60
CA PHE A 115 7.42 -7.94 7.96
C PHE A 115 7.45 -6.47 7.51
N ALA A 116 6.52 -6.07 6.67
CA ALA A 116 6.55 -4.72 6.13
C ALA A 116 5.18 -4.06 6.13
N PHE A 117 5.20 -2.75 6.37
CA PHE A 117 4.08 -1.86 6.10
C PHE A 117 4.28 -1.15 4.76
N ASP A 118 3.21 -0.99 4.01
CA ASP A 118 3.12 0.05 3.00
C ASP A 118 2.52 1.27 3.70
N LEU A 119 3.40 2.14 4.19
CA LEU A 119 3.00 3.35 4.93
C LEU A 119 2.55 4.40 3.92
N CYS A 120 1.32 4.85 4.04
CA CYS A 120 0.73 5.77 3.07
C CYS A 120 0.03 6.93 3.77
N GLN A 121 0.04 8.07 3.12
CA GLN A 121 -0.84 9.18 3.44
C GLN A 121 -1.53 9.64 2.16
N HIS A 122 -2.86 9.59 2.16
CA HIS A 122 -3.65 10.13 1.07
C HIS A 122 -3.76 11.64 1.26
N ILE A 123 -3.29 12.38 0.26
CA ILE A 123 -3.30 13.84 0.30
C ILE A 123 -4.50 14.30 -0.52
N LYS A 124 -5.41 15.03 0.12
CA LYS A 124 -6.55 15.60 -0.59
C LYS A 124 -6.08 16.68 -1.54
N ASP A 125 -6.58 16.60 -2.76
CA ASP A 125 -6.42 17.66 -3.73
C ASP A 125 -7.51 18.69 -3.47
N ASN A 126 -7.12 19.88 -3.06
CA ASN A 126 -8.04 20.95 -2.67
C ASN A 126 -8.47 21.85 -3.83
N GLU A 127 -8.32 21.41 -5.03
CA GLU A 127 -8.81 22.19 -6.18
C GLU A 127 -10.30 22.12 -6.37
#